data_156350e8f6be833099f0c19b850e220e
#
_entry.id   156350e8f6be833099f0c19b850e220e
#
_cell.length_a   1.000
_cell.length_b   1.000
_cell.length_c   1.000
_cell.angle_alpha   90.00
_cell.angle_beta   90.00
_cell.angle_gamma   90.00
#
_symmetry.space_group_name_H-M   'P 1'
#
loop_
_entity.id
_entity.type
_entity.pdbx_description
1 polymer ?
#
loop_
_entity_poly.entity_id
_entity_poly.type
_entity_poly.pdbx_seq_one_letter_code
_entity_poly.pdbx_strand_id
1 'polypeptide(L)' 'DFVYSAEEHGKRDSLLNEVSKLKKQSPSKELKEIYEEAYQRVMNT' A
#
# COMPACT_ATOMS: atom_id res chain seq x y z
N ASP A 1 14.84 -15.59 -7.04
CA ASP A 1 13.84 -14.72 -6.71
C ASP A 1 14.16 -13.26 -6.79
N PHE A 2 15.20 -12.95 -7.55
CA PHE A 2 15.54 -11.56 -7.76
C PHE A 2 14.44 -10.85 -8.55
N VAL A 3 13.87 -11.58 -9.47
CA VAL A 3 12.79 -11.02 -10.27
C VAL A 3 11.60 -10.66 -9.37
N TYR A 4 11.33 -11.53 -8.43
CA TYR A 4 10.25 -11.27 -7.49
C TYR A 4 10.55 -10.04 -6.65
N SER A 5 11.79 -9.93 -6.22
CA SER A 5 12.18 -8.79 -5.39
C SER A 5 11.95 -7.47 -6.12
N ALA A 6 12.33 -7.45 -7.38
CA ALA A 6 12.19 -6.22 -8.16
C ALA A 6 10.72 -5.84 -8.30
N GLU A 7 9.87 -6.82 -8.59
CA GLU A 7 8.46 -6.55 -8.75
C GLU A 7 7.84 -6.13 -7.43
N GLU A 8 8.24 -6.78 -6.36
CA GLU A 8 7.72 -6.45 -5.04
C GLU A 8 8.12 -5.05 -4.64
N HIS A 9 9.31 -4.64 -5.02
CA HIS A 9 9.78 -3.30 -4.68
C HIS A 9 8.89 -2.24 -5.30
N GLY A 10 8.54 -2.42 -6.55
CA GLY A 10 7.66 -1.47 -7.22
C GLY A 10 6.30 -1.40 -6.56
N LYS A 11 5.74 -2.56 -6.24
CA LYS A 11 4.44 -2.59 -5.60
C LYS A 11 4.51 -2.02 -4.19
N ARG A 12 5.63 -2.23 -3.54
CA ARG A 12 5.80 -1.70 -2.20
C ARG A 12 5.78 -0.18 -2.19
N ASP A 13 6.43 0.40 -3.17
CA ASP A 13 6.44 1.86 -3.29
C ASP A 13 5.03 2.39 -3.46
N SER A 14 4.28 1.78 -4.35
CA SER A 14 2.89 2.19 -4.55
C SER A 14 2.07 1.99 -3.28
N LEU A 15 2.29 0.87 -2.61
CA LEU A 15 1.56 0.60 -1.39
C LEU A 15 1.84 1.65 -0.33
N LEU A 16 3.10 1.98 -0.16
CA LEU A 16 3.47 2.99 0.84
C LEU A 16 2.84 4.33 0.50
N ASN A 17 2.82 4.67 -0.78
CA ASN A 17 2.19 5.91 -1.21
C ASN A 17 0.72 5.92 -0.87
N GLU A 18 0.04 4.83 -1.15
CA GLU A 18 -1.38 4.73 -0.86
C GLU A 18 -1.64 4.80 0.64
N VAL A 19 -0.81 4.11 1.40
CA VAL A 19 -0.96 4.13 2.85
C VAL A 19 -0.80 5.55 3.38
N SER A 20 0.17 6.25 2.87
CA SER A 20 0.40 7.63 3.30
C SER A 20 -0.81 8.49 3.00
N LYS A 21 -1.36 8.34 1.81
CA LYS A 21 -2.52 9.11 1.40
C LYS A 21 -3.73 8.80 2.29
N LEU A 22 -3.97 7.53 2.49
CA LEU A 22 -5.11 7.11 3.29
C LEU A 22 -4.96 7.57 4.73
N LYS A 23 -3.74 7.56 5.23
CA LYS A 23 -3.50 8.00 6.58
C LYS A 23 -3.85 9.48 6.74
N LYS A 24 -3.54 10.26 5.74
CA LYS A 24 -3.87 11.68 5.77
C LYS A 24 -5.36 11.90 5.67
N GLN A 25 -6.01 11.10 4.85
CA GLN A 25 -7.45 11.26 4.65
C GLN A 25 -8.24 10.77 5.85
N SER A 26 -7.79 9.71 6.46
CA SER A 26 -8.51 9.12 7.60
C SER A 26 -7.53 8.82 8.73
N PRO A 27 -7.13 9.83 9.48
CA PRO A 27 -6.19 9.60 10.57
C PRO A 27 -6.77 8.80 11.73
N SER A 28 -8.09 8.74 11.83
CA SER A 28 -8.71 7.95 12.89
C SER A 28 -8.74 6.47 12.57
N LYS A 29 -8.52 6.11 11.32
CA LYS A 29 -8.54 4.70 10.95
C LYS A 29 -7.32 3.98 11.49
N GLU A 30 -7.52 2.71 11.81
CA GLU A 30 -6.43 1.89 12.30
C GLU A 30 -5.44 1.59 11.18
N LEU A 31 -4.19 1.46 11.55
CA LEU A 31 -3.15 1.16 10.58
C LEU A 31 -3.48 -0.11 9.81
N LYS A 32 -4.05 -1.07 10.49
CA LYS A 32 -4.42 -2.33 9.86
C LYS A 32 -5.38 -2.11 8.72
N GLU A 33 -6.39 -1.30 8.95
CA GLU A 33 -7.39 -1.03 7.94
C GLU A 33 -6.81 -0.22 6.79
N ILE A 34 -5.96 0.71 7.11
CA ILE A 34 -5.33 1.53 6.09
C ILE A 34 -4.49 0.65 5.17
N TYR A 35 -3.72 -0.26 5.75
CA TYR A 35 -2.91 -1.17 4.95
C TYR A 35 -3.75 -2.07 4.08
N GLU A 36 -4.85 -2.56 4.62
CA GLU A 36 -5.73 -3.43 3.85
C GLU A 36 -6.31 -2.69 2.66
N GLU A 37 -6.77 -1.51 2.88
CA GLU A 37 -7.36 -0.72 1.81
C GLU A 37 -6.31 -0.38 0.76
N ALA A 38 -5.15 0.04 1.20
CA ALA A 38 -4.08 0.36 0.27
C ALA A 38 -3.69 -0.87 -0.55
N TYR A 39 -3.64 -2.00 0.09
CA TYR A 39 -3.28 -3.25 -0.58
C TYR A 39 -4.29 -3.57 -1.67
N GLN A 40 -5.55 -3.42 -1.36
CA GLN A 40 -6.60 -3.70 -2.33
C GLN A 40 -6.51 -2.76 -3.52
N ARG A 41 -6.23 -1.50 -3.26
CA ARG A 41 -6.12 -0.53 -4.34
C ARG A 41 -4.95 -0.85 -5.25
N VAL A 42 -3.83 -1.19 -4.66
CA VAL A 42 -2.64 -1.50 -5.43
C VAL A 42 -2.86 -2.76 -6.24
N MET A 43 -3.53 -3.73 -5.66
CA MET A 43 -3.76 -4.99 -6.36
C MET A 43 -4.82 -4.87 -7.44
N ASN A 44 -5.72 -3.93 -7.28
CA ASN A 44 -6.83 -3.75 -8.23
C ASN A 44 -6.42 -2.90 -9.43
N THR A 45 -5.30 -2.26 -9.36
CA THR A 45 -4.84 -1.48 -10.50
C THR A 45 -4.06 -2.39 -11.45
#